data_7c60ad830508379fb8ad3f9856e77675
#
_entry.id   7c60ad830508379fb8ad3f9856e77675
#
_cell.length_a   1.000
_cell.length_b   1.000
_cell.length_c   1.000
_cell.angle_alpha   90.00
_cell.angle_beta   90.00
_cell.angle_gamma   90.00
#
_symmetry.space_group_name_H-M   'P 1'
#
loop_
_entity.id
_entity.type
_entity.pdbx_description
1 polymer ?
#
loop_
_entity_poly.entity_id
_entity_poly.type
_entity_poly.pdbx_seq_one_letter_code
_entity_poly.pdbx_strand_id
1 'polypeptide(L)'
;IGSGPAGLSAALYIKRAGLTCAVIGKDGGALEKAEKIENYFGTGAIFGAELVKRGVEQAKELGADIFEEEVFSLGWNGDYTVSCSKDNFVSPAVIIATGSARKSVNIPGIKEFEGKGVSYCAVCDAFFYRGKDVAVLGNGAYALHEIGDLSGVAESVTLLTNGVEPNGDFGNIKIITDPIDSLYGENRLSGVKFKDGYSLPVSGLFIALGSAAASDLAKKVGAPVEGNSIKVGADMSTGLPGLFAAGDCTGGLLQV
;
A
#
# COMPACT_ATOMS: atom_id res chain seq x y z
N ILE A 1 6.52 -9.26 1.98
CA ILE A 1 6.38 -7.87 1.54
C ILE A 1 6.56 -6.97 2.76
N GLY A 2 7.57 -6.08 2.72
CA GLY A 2 7.98 -5.18 3.81
C GLY A 2 9.31 -5.58 4.42
N SER A 3 10.27 -4.64 4.45
CA SER A 3 11.64 -4.79 4.99
C SER A 3 11.80 -4.21 6.40
N GLY A 4 10.69 -4.06 7.11
CA GLY A 4 10.67 -3.75 8.54
C GLY A 4 10.93 -4.99 9.43
N PRO A 5 10.85 -4.83 10.77
CA PRO A 5 11.18 -5.89 11.72
C PRO A 5 10.43 -7.20 11.49
N ALA A 6 9.13 -7.13 11.21
CA ALA A 6 8.29 -8.31 11.02
C ALA A 6 8.70 -9.10 9.76
N GLY A 7 8.91 -8.42 8.62
CA GLY A 7 9.32 -9.07 7.38
C GLY A 7 10.73 -9.65 7.47
N LEU A 8 11.68 -8.91 8.02
CA LEU A 8 13.05 -9.40 8.22
C LEU A 8 13.08 -10.58 9.19
N SER A 9 12.36 -10.52 10.32
CA SER A 9 12.27 -11.66 11.25
C SER A 9 11.69 -12.89 10.57
N ALA A 10 10.62 -12.76 9.79
CA ALA A 10 10.05 -13.86 9.03
C ALA A 10 11.09 -14.46 8.05
N ALA A 11 11.84 -13.61 7.34
CA ALA A 11 12.86 -14.06 6.41
C ALA A 11 13.96 -14.90 7.07
N LEU A 12 14.40 -14.52 8.28
CA LEU A 12 15.39 -15.31 9.04
C LEU A 12 14.89 -16.74 9.30
N TYR A 13 13.63 -16.90 9.72
CA TYR A 13 13.06 -18.22 10.00
C TYR A 13 12.83 -19.03 8.72
N ILE A 14 12.36 -18.39 7.64
CA ILE A 14 12.20 -19.04 6.33
C ILE A 14 13.54 -19.58 5.82
N LYS A 15 14.59 -18.79 5.90
CA LYS A 15 15.94 -19.22 5.47
C LYS A 15 16.49 -20.32 6.36
N ARG A 16 16.27 -20.26 7.67
CA ARG A 16 16.68 -21.33 8.60
C ARG A 16 15.91 -22.64 8.36
N ALA A 17 14.70 -22.57 7.83
CA ALA A 17 13.93 -23.74 7.38
C ALA A 17 14.41 -24.31 6.02
N GLY A 18 15.44 -23.72 5.40
CA GLY A 18 15.99 -24.17 4.13
C GLY A 18 15.18 -23.78 2.89
N LEU A 19 14.24 -22.84 3.03
CA LEU A 19 13.38 -22.37 1.95
C LEU A 19 14.00 -21.15 1.24
N THR A 20 13.58 -20.91 -0.01
CA THR A 20 13.90 -19.67 -0.73
C THR A 20 13.08 -18.52 -0.18
N CYS A 21 13.65 -17.31 -0.12
CA CYS A 21 12.98 -16.13 0.43
C CYS A 21 13.46 -14.87 -0.27
N ALA A 22 12.51 -14.07 -0.74
CA ALA A 22 12.71 -12.69 -1.16
C ALA A 22 12.01 -11.76 -0.18
N VAL A 23 12.68 -10.69 0.24
CA VAL A 23 12.10 -9.59 1.00
C VAL A 23 12.02 -8.38 0.08
N ILE A 24 10.83 -7.84 -0.11
CA ILE A 24 10.58 -6.72 -1.00
C ILE A 24 10.02 -5.58 -0.16
N GLY A 25 10.70 -4.45 -0.10
CA GLY A 25 10.26 -3.30 0.67
C GLY A 25 10.96 -2.02 0.24
N LYS A 26 10.27 -0.90 0.35
CA LYS A 26 10.74 0.42 -0.07
C LYS A 26 11.75 1.03 0.90
N ASP A 27 11.55 0.78 2.19
CA ASP A 27 12.33 1.33 3.29
C ASP A 27 12.16 0.46 4.55
N GLY A 28 12.92 0.75 5.60
CA GLY A 28 12.85 0.04 6.89
C GLY A 28 11.60 0.31 7.73
N GLY A 29 10.64 1.05 7.19
CA GLY A 29 9.36 1.35 7.82
C GLY A 29 9.46 2.33 8.99
N ALA A 30 8.55 2.15 9.97
CA ALA A 30 8.49 3.04 11.13
C ALA A 30 9.73 2.94 12.02
N LEU A 31 10.31 1.75 12.12
CA LEU A 31 11.49 1.51 12.96
C LEU A 31 12.71 2.33 12.50
N GLU A 32 12.91 2.49 11.20
CA GLU A 32 14.04 3.24 10.66
C GLU A 32 14.07 4.71 11.13
N LYS A 33 12.91 5.26 11.48
CA LYS A 33 12.72 6.64 11.94
C LYS A 33 12.92 6.81 13.44
N ALA A 34 13.07 5.72 14.19
CA ALA A 34 13.27 5.78 15.64
C ALA A 34 14.70 6.27 15.97
N GLU A 35 14.79 7.41 16.69
CA GLU A 35 16.09 8.01 17.04
C GLU A 35 16.85 7.19 18.07
N LYS A 36 16.16 6.53 19.00
CA LYS A 36 16.79 5.73 20.06
C LYS A 36 15.87 4.60 20.51
N ILE A 37 16.42 3.40 20.55
CA ILE A 37 15.76 2.20 21.04
C ILE A 37 16.61 1.63 22.17
N GLU A 38 16.03 1.47 23.36
CA GLU A 38 16.73 0.98 24.56
C GLU A 38 16.11 -0.30 25.11
N ASN A 39 14.93 -0.65 24.65
CA ASN A 39 14.10 -1.75 25.15
C ASN A 39 14.14 -3.01 24.27
N TYR A 40 14.98 -3.04 23.23
CA TYR A 40 15.13 -4.25 22.41
C TYR A 40 16.23 -5.14 23.00
N PHE A 41 15.81 -6.33 23.46
CA PHE A 41 16.71 -7.26 24.15
C PHE A 41 17.93 -7.63 23.29
N GLY A 42 19.11 -7.53 23.87
CA GLY A 42 20.36 -7.98 23.27
C GLY A 42 21.14 -6.94 22.47
N THR A 43 20.57 -5.76 22.19
CA THR A 43 21.26 -4.72 21.38
C THR A 43 21.85 -3.57 22.20
N GLY A 44 21.35 -3.35 23.43
CA GLY A 44 21.61 -2.09 24.15
C GLY A 44 20.96 -0.91 23.42
N ALA A 45 21.42 0.32 23.72
CA ALA A 45 20.92 1.51 23.04
C ALA A 45 21.37 1.53 21.57
N ILE A 46 20.43 1.64 20.65
CA ILE A 46 20.68 1.60 19.20
C ILE A 46 19.72 2.55 18.47
N PHE A 47 20.14 3.11 17.34
CA PHE A 47 19.27 3.84 16.43
C PHE A 47 18.44 2.87 15.60
N GLY A 48 17.18 3.24 15.29
CA GLY A 48 16.29 2.39 14.49
C GLY A 48 16.85 2.06 13.12
N ALA A 49 17.44 3.02 12.43
CA ALA A 49 18.10 2.80 11.13
C ALA A 49 19.22 1.76 11.21
N GLU A 50 20.02 1.81 12.27
CA GLU A 50 21.10 0.83 12.48
C GLU A 50 20.54 -0.57 12.79
N LEU A 51 19.46 -0.67 13.55
CA LEU A 51 18.81 -1.94 13.85
C LEU A 51 18.22 -2.57 12.58
N VAL A 52 17.56 -1.79 11.73
CA VAL A 52 17.04 -2.25 10.42
C VAL A 52 18.20 -2.72 9.54
N LYS A 53 19.27 -1.94 9.44
CA LYS A 53 20.45 -2.29 8.65
C LYS A 53 21.04 -3.64 9.08
N ARG A 54 21.22 -3.86 10.37
CA ARG A 54 21.70 -5.15 10.89
C ARG A 54 20.75 -6.30 10.57
N GLY A 55 19.44 -6.08 10.62
CA GLY A 55 18.44 -7.07 10.25
C GLY A 55 18.52 -7.44 8.76
N VAL A 56 18.72 -6.46 7.88
CA VAL A 56 18.94 -6.67 6.45
C VAL A 56 20.22 -7.46 6.19
N GLU A 57 21.33 -7.08 6.82
CA GLU A 57 22.61 -7.78 6.70
C GLU A 57 22.49 -9.24 7.16
N GLN A 58 21.87 -9.48 8.31
CA GLN A 58 21.62 -10.81 8.83
C GLN A 58 20.76 -11.68 7.89
N ALA A 59 19.72 -11.10 7.29
CA ALA A 59 18.89 -11.81 6.33
C ALA A 59 19.66 -12.18 5.06
N LYS A 60 20.51 -11.27 4.55
CA LYS A 60 21.40 -11.52 3.41
C LYS A 60 22.44 -12.60 3.70
N GLU A 61 23.05 -12.59 4.88
CA GLU A 61 24.01 -13.61 5.31
C GLU A 61 23.40 -15.01 5.33
N LEU A 62 22.11 -15.13 5.66
CA LEU A 62 21.36 -16.38 5.59
C LEU A 62 20.89 -16.71 4.15
N GLY A 63 21.17 -15.86 3.17
CA GLY A 63 20.85 -16.08 1.77
C GLY A 63 19.44 -15.65 1.36
N ALA A 64 18.82 -14.69 2.07
CA ALA A 64 17.60 -14.04 1.59
C ALA A 64 17.94 -13.00 0.51
N ASP A 65 17.14 -12.94 -0.54
CA ASP A 65 17.22 -11.89 -1.55
C ASP A 65 16.46 -10.65 -1.03
N ILE A 66 17.08 -9.48 -1.06
CA ILE A 66 16.50 -8.23 -0.59
C ILE A 66 16.35 -7.26 -1.76
N PHE A 67 15.12 -6.85 -2.03
CA PHE A 67 14.78 -5.90 -3.10
C PHE A 67 14.24 -4.61 -2.50
N GLU A 68 14.91 -3.50 -2.82
CA GLU A 68 14.45 -2.17 -2.45
C GLU A 68 13.48 -1.66 -3.52
N GLU A 69 12.22 -2.08 -3.38
CA GLU A 69 11.15 -1.76 -4.31
C GLU A 69 9.83 -1.47 -3.58
N GLU A 70 9.02 -0.64 -4.22
CA GLU A 70 7.65 -0.36 -3.77
C GLU A 70 6.69 -1.39 -4.36
N VAL A 71 5.89 -2.03 -3.50
CA VAL A 71 4.84 -2.97 -3.90
C VAL A 71 3.54 -2.22 -4.08
N PHE A 72 2.92 -2.36 -5.26
CA PHE A 72 1.66 -1.70 -5.62
C PHE A 72 0.47 -2.62 -5.56
N SER A 73 0.67 -3.89 -5.92
CA SER A 73 -0.43 -4.83 -6.06
C SER A 73 -0.02 -6.23 -5.66
N LEU A 74 -1.02 -6.99 -5.23
CA LEU A 74 -0.95 -8.42 -5.00
C LEU A 74 -2.07 -9.07 -5.80
N GLY A 75 -1.74 -10.00 -6.69
CA GLY A 75 -2.68 -10.82 -7.45
C GLY A 75 -2.55 -12.29 -7.08
N TRP A 76 -3.57 -13.09 -7.41
CA TRP A 76 -3.54 -14.55 -7.24
C TRP A 76 -4.13 -15.26 -8.46
N ASN A 77 -3.37 -16.21 -8.98
CA ASN A 77 -3.80 -17.07 -10.09
C ASN A 77 -3.13 -18.45 -9.95
N GLY A 78 -3.42 -19.14 -8.83
CA GLY A 78 -2.71 -20.36 -8.43
C GLY A 78 -1.45 -20.09 -7.62
N ASP A 79 -0.66 -19.09 -8.02
CA ASP A 79 0.43 -18.48 -7.27
C ASP A 79 0.16 -16.99 -7.04
N TYR A 80 0.84 -16.38 -6.06
CA TYR A 80 0.77 -14.95 -5.82
C TYR A 80 1.70 -14.19 -6.77
N THR A 81 1.17 -13.17 -7.42
CA THR A 81 1.96 -12.19 -8.19
C THR A 81 2.07 -10.90 -7.39
N VAL A 82 3.29 -10.52 -7.05
CA VAL A 82 3.61 -9.26 -6.36
C VAL A 82 4.09 -8.26 -7.41
N SER A 83 3.29 -7.23 -7.67
CA SER A 83 3.63 -6.18 -8.64
C SER A 83 4.36 -5.05 -7.95
N CYS A 84 5.55 -4.73 -8.44
CA CYS A 84 6.45 -3.75 -7.85
C CYS A 84 6.81 -2.62 -8.83
N SER A 85 7.59 -1.67 -8.36
CA SER A 85 8.00 -0.49 -9.13
C SER A 85 8.88 -0.80 -10.34
N LYS A 86 9.65 -1.88 -10.30
CA LYS A 86 10.56 -2.28 -11.37
C LYS A 86 10.21 -3.66 -11.91
N ASP A 87 10.05 -4.62 -11.03
CA ASP A 87 9.87 -6.03 -11.36
C ASP A 87 8.56 -6.60 -10.81
N ASN A 88 8.17 -7.77 -11.30
CA ASN A 88 7.09 -8.57 -10.73
C ASN A 88 7.69 -9.87 -10.20
N PHE A 89 7.20 -10.31 -9.04
CA PHE A 89 7.62 -11.54 -8.40
C PHE A 89 6.47 -12.52 -8.32
N VAL A 90 6.76 -13.80 -8.47
CA VAL A 90 5.77 -14.87 -8.34
C VAL A 90 6.20 -15.82 -7.23
N SER A 91 5.28 -16.17 -6.35
CA SER A 91 5.55 -17.06 -5.22
C SER A 91 4.30 -17.84 -4.81
N PRO A 92 4.41 -19.11 -4.40
CA PRO A 92 3.29 -19.87 -3.85
C PRO A 92 2.84 -19.36 -2.46
N ALA A 93 3.68 -18.57 -1.78
CA ALA A 93 3.34 -18.02 -0.47
C ALA A 93 3.86 -16.59 -0.30
N VAL A 94 3.07 -15.77 0.37
CA VAL A 94 3.38 -14.36 0.66
C VAL A 94 3.08 -14.05 2.12
N ILE A 95 3.97 -13.28 2.74
CA ILE A 95 3.75 -12.67 4.05
C ILE A 95 3.65 -11.15 3.85
N ILE A 96 2.51 -10.56 4.19
CA ILE A 96 2.33 -9.10 4.20
C ILE A 96 2.82 -8.58 5.55
N ALA A 97 3.89 -7.76 5.53
CA ALA A 97 4.55 -7.21 6.71
C ALA A 97 4.87 -5.71 6.54
N THR A 98 3.99 -4.98 5.84
CA THR A 98 4.20 -3.58 5.44
C THR A 98 3.88 -2.56 6.54
N GLY A 99 3.59 -3.03 7.75
CA GLY A 99 3.23 -2.16 8.86
C GLY A 99 1.84 -1.55 8.73
N SER A 100 1.56 -0.54 9.56
CA SER A 100 0.23 0.10 9.67
C SER A 100 0.13 1.45 8.94
N ALA A 101 1.19 1.93 8.29
CA ALA A 101 1.24 3.28 7.74
C ALA A 101 0.35 3.43 6.50
N ARG A 102 -0.77 4.13 6.67
CA ARG A 102 -1.54 4.74 5.59
C ARG A 102 -1.36 6.25 5.68
N LYS A 103 -0.98 6.92 4.58
CA LYS A 103 -1.06 8.39 4.55
C LYS A 103 -2.53 8.79 4.63
N SER A 104 -2.95 9.32 5.75
CA SER A 104 -4.28 9.90 5.90
C SER A 104 -4.35 11.22 5.13
N VAL A 105 -5.44 11.42 4.41
CA VAL A 105 -5.76 12.68 3.75
C VAL A 105 -6.91 13.31 4.50
N ASN A 106 -6.69 14.54 4.94
CA ASN A 106 -7.73 15.31 5.61
C ASN A 106 -8.40 16.26 4.59
N ILE A 107 -9.18 15.68 3.67
CA ILE A 107 -10.04 16.42 2.74
C ILE A 107 -11.49 16.20 3.18
N PRO A 108 -12.27 17.29 3.39
CA PRO A 108 -13.69 17.19 3.72
C PRO A 108 -14.45 16.35 2.70
N GLY A 109 -15.28 15.41 3.17
CA GLY A 109 -16.07 14.50 2.34
C GLY A 109 -15.42 13.12 2.10
N ILE A 110 -14.12 12.93 2.30
CA ILE A 110 -13.50 11.60 2.05
C ILE A 110 -14.19 10.51 2.88
N LYS A 111 -14.34 10.70 4.19
CA LYS A 111 -14.97 9.71 5.06
C LYS A 111 -16.46 9.49 4.76
N GLU A 112 -17.15 10.56 4.35
CA GLU A 112 -18.58 10.52 4.03
C GLU A 112 -18.85 9.69 2.78
N PHE A 113 -17.98 9.83 1.75
CA PHE A 113 -18.12 9.14 0.49
C PHE A 113 -17.29 7.84 0.39
N GLU A 114 -16.64 7.40 1.46
CA GLU A 114 -15.94 6.10 1.50
C GLU A 114 -16.94 4.96 1.22
N GLY A 115 -16.62 4.14 0.19
CA GLY A 115 -17.53 3.12 -0.34
C GLY A 115 -18.75 3.66 -1.11
N LYS A 116 -18.88 5.00 -1.21
CA LYS A 116 -19.94 5.67 -1.95
C LYS A 116 -19.42 6.55 -3.09
N GLY A 117 -18.25 6.20 -3.62
CA GLY A 117 -17.55 6.95 -4.66
C GLY A 117 -16.09 7.20 -4.33
N VAL A 118 -15.68 7.14 -3.08
CA VAL A 118 -14.26 7.11 -2.68
C VAL A 118 -13.82 5.68 -2.47
N SER A 119 -12.74 5.30 -3.14
CA SER A 119 -12.13 3.96 -3.09
C SER A 119 -10.61 4.05 -2.84
N TYR A 120 -10.04 2.95 -2.39
CA TYR A 120 -8.60 2.77 -2.16
C TYR A 120 -8.03 1.60 -2.96
N CYS A 121 -8.83 1.00 -3.87
CA CYS A 121 -8.43 -0.17 -4.63
C CYS A 121 -9.07 -0.13 -6.03
N ALA A 122 -8.31 0.25 -7.05
CA ALA A 122 -8.81 0.26 -8.42
C ALA A 122 -9.21 -1.14 -8.90
N VAL A 123 -8.37 -2.13 -8.70
CA VAL A 123 -8.67 -3.53 -9.10
C VAL A 123 -9.97 -4.05 -8.46
N CYS A 124 -10.28 -3.64 -7.20
CA CYS A 124 -11.49 -4.08 -6.53
C CYS A 124 -12.75 -3.44 -7.11
N ASP A 125 -12.68 -2.15 -7.44
CA ASP A 125 -13.85 -1.31 -7.64
C ASP A 125 -14.01 -0.76 -9.07
N ALA A 126 -13.00 -0.87 -9.95
CA ALA A 126 -13.01 -0.31 -11.30
C ALA A 126 -14.26 -0.70 -12.10
N PHE A 127 -14.74 -1.93 -11.93
CA PHE A 127 -15.91 -2.43 -12.63
C PHE A 127 -17.16 -1.56 -12.41
N PHE A 128 -17.34 -0.98 -11.22
CA PHE A 128 -18.49 -0.10 -10.91
C PHE A 128 -18.41 1.26 -11.60
N TYR A 129 -17.24 1.59 -12.18
CA TYR A 129 -16.96 2.86 -12.85
C TYR A 129 -16.80 2.72 -14.36
N ARG A 130 -17.24 1.61 -14.93
CA ARG A 130 -17.21 1.40 -16.39
C ARG A 130 -17.96 2.51 -17.11
N GLY A 131 -17.27 3.16 -18.08
CA GLY A 131 -17.82 4.26 -18.87
C GLY A 131 -18.16 5.51 -18.06
N LYS A 132 -17.48 5.73 -16.91
CA LYS A 132 -17.65 6.92 -16.07
C LYS A 132 -16.32 7.66 -15.93
N ASP A 133 -16.42 8.96 -15.69
CA ASP A 133 -15.28 9.79 -15.35
C ASP A 133 -14.87 9.54 -13.90
N VAL A 134 -13.58 9.29 -13.69
CA VAL A 134 -13.00 9.06 -12.36
C VAL A 134 -11.74 9.90 -12.16
N ALA A 135 -11.35 10.07 -10.91
CA ALA A 135 -10.08 10.71 -10.56
C ALA A 135 -9.25 9.81 -9.65
N VAL A 136 -7.94 9.96 -9.74
CA VAL A 136 -6.97 9.34 -8.83
C VAL A 136 -6.27 10.44 -8.06
N LEU A 137 -6.32 10.38 -6.74
CA LEU A 137 -5.61 11.30 -5.85
C LEU A 137 -4.26 10.70 -5.46
N GLY A 138 -3.19 11.28 -5.97
CA GLY A 138 -1.83 10.83 -5.75
C GLY A 138 -0.84 11.60 -6.60
N ASN A 139 0.44 11.24 -6.55
CA ASN A 139 1.46 11.96 -7.32
C ASN A 139 2.66 11.11 -7.73
N GLY A 140 2.67 9.81 -7.43
CA GLY A 140 3.82 8.94 -7.67
C GLY A 140 3.45 7.61 -8.34
N ALA A 141 4.39 6.67 -8.31
CA ALA A 141 4.27 5.39 -9.00
C ALA A 141 3.04 4.57 -8.58
N TYR A 142 2.61 4.64 -7.32
CA TYR A 142 1.37 3.99 -6.89
C TYR A 142 0.14 4.59 -7.59
N ALA A 143 0.06 5.92 -7.71
CA ALA A 143 -1.02 6.57 -8.46
C ALA A 143 -1.01 6.17 -9.94
N LEU A 144 0.18 6.09 -10.56
CA LEU A 144 0.33 5.63 -11.94
C LEU A 144 -0.17 4.19 -12.12
N HIS A 145 0.11 3.31 -11.18
CA HIS A 145 -0.39 1.93 -11.19
C HIS A 145 -1.93 1.87 -11.12
N GLU A 146 -2.55 2.58 -10.16
CA GLU A 146 -4.02 2.64 -10.04
C GLU A 146 -4.69 3.27 -11.28
N ILE A 147 -4.05 4.26 -11.92
CA ILE A 147 -4.49 4.82 -13.21
C ILE A 147 -4.48 3.74 -14.29
N GLY A 148 -3.45 2.91 -14.37
CA GLY A 148 -3.36 1.79 -15.31
C GLY A 148 -4.54 0.83 -15.19
N ASP A 149 -4.89 0.45 -13.97
CA ASP A 149 -6.02 -0.44 -13.69
C ASP A 149 -7.39 0.18 -14.09
N LEU A 150 -7.51 1.51 -14.00
CA LEU A 150 -8.74 2.25 -14.34
C LEU A 150 -8.88 2.56 -15.82
N SER A 151 -7.77 2.83 -16.52
CA SER A 151 -7.76 3.33 -17.91
C SER A 151 -8.39 2.39 -18.92
N GLY A 152 -8.46 1.08 -18.62
CA GLY A 152 -9.12 0.08 -19.45
C GLY A 152 -10.63 -0.05 -19.22
N VAL A 153 -11.18 0.64 -18.22
CA VAL A 153 -12.55 0.46 -17.75
C VAL A 153 -13.33 1.77 -17.70
N ALA A 154 -12.75 2.82 -17.15
CA ALA A 154 -13.35 4.15 -17.03
C ALA A 154 -13.42 4.85 -18.38
N GLU A 155 -14.33 5.83 -18.52
CA GLU A 155 -14.41 6.71 -19.71
C GLU A 155 -13.21 7.65 -19.74
N SER A 156 -12.90 8.27 -18.60
CA SER A 156 -11.70 9.09 -18.42
C SER A 156 -11.12 8.95 -17.03
N VAL A 157 -9.80 9.12 -16.91
CA VAL A 157 -9.09 9.16 -15.64
C VAL A 157 -8.35 10.49 -15.54
N THR A 158 -8.54 11.22 -14.43
CA THR A 158 -7.82 12.46 -14.12
C THR A 158 -6.96 12.26 -12.89
N LEU A 159 -5.68 12.62 -12.95
CA LEU A 159 -4.80 12.65 -11.79
C LEU A 159 -4.99 13.96 -11.03
N LEU A 160 -5.21 13.87 -9.72
CA LEU A 160 -5.26 15.00 -8.79
C LEU A 160 -4.08 14.91 -7.85
N THR A 161 -3.25 15.94 -7.78
CA THR A 161 -2.06 15.91 -6.91
C THR A 161 -2.18 16.75 -5.65
N ASN A 162 -3.27 17.52 -5.53
CA ASN A 162 -3.59 18.30 -4.34
C ASN A 162 -2.44 19.23 -3.89
N GLY A 163 -1.88 20.01 -4.81
CA GLY A 163 -0.82 20.96 -4.54
C GLY A 163 0.60 20.38 -4.52
N VAL A 164 0.77 19.10 -4.86
CA VAL A 164 2.08 18.45 -4.92
C VAL A 164 2.48 18.25 -6.38
N GLU A 165 3.77 18.42 -6.70
CA GLU A 165 4.28 18.14 -8.04
C GLU A 165 4.15 16.63 -8.38
N PRO A 166 3.72 16.29 -9.60
CA PRO A 166 3.74 14.91 -10.09
C PRO A 166 5.17 14.35 -10.08
N ASN A 167 5.30 13.13 -9.57
CA ASN A 167 6.58 12.40 -9.53
C ASN A 167 6.48 11.13 -10.39
N GLY A 168 6.75 11.28 -11.67
CA GLY A 168 6.70 10.21 -12.67
C GLY A 168 6.17 10.70 -14.01
N ASP A 169 6.24 9.83 -15.01
CA ASP A 169 5.67 10.06 -16.33
C ASP A 169 4.24 9.48 -16.38
N PHE A 170 3.25 10.33 -16.41
CA PHE A 170 1.84 9.98 -16.50
C PHE A 170 1.31 10.00 -17.94
N GLY A 171 2.19 10.16 -18.95
CA GLY A 171 1.82 10.16 -20.35
C GLY A 171 0.77 11.22 -20.69
N ASN A 172 -0.32 10.82 -21.36
CA ASN A 172 -1.41 11.71 -21.80
C ASN A 172 -2.53 11.90 -20.75
N ILE A 173 -2.33 11.45 -19.51
CA ILE A 173 -3.35 11.59 -18.47
C ILE A 173 -3.51 13.07 -18.10
N LYS A 174 -4.74 13.53 -18.01
CA LYS A 174 -5.05 14.88 -17.52
C LYS A 174 -4.61 15.00 -16.07
N ILE A 175 -3.80 16.01 -15.77
CA ILE A 175 -3.30 16.28 -14.40
C ILE A 175 -3.88 17.62 -13.92
N ILE A 176 -4.40 17.63 -12.70
CA ILE A 176 -4.81 18.83 -11.98
C ILE A 176 -4.01 18.88 -10.68
N THR A 177 -3.20 19.93 -10.56
CA THR A 177 -2.32 20.11 -9.39
C THR A 177 -2.95 20.96 -8.30
N ASP A 178 -4.05 21.63 -8.58
CA ASP A 178 -4.69 22.55 -7.66
C ASP A 178 -5.08 21.89 -6.33
N PRO A 179 -4.95 22.60 -5.20
CA PRO A 179 -5.34 22.12 -3.90
C PRO A 179 -6.85 21.85 -3.83
N ILE A 180 -7.22 20.68 -3.34
CA ILE A 180 -8.59 20.27 -3.15
C ILE A 180 -9.16 20.97 -1.89
N ASP A 181 -10.37 21.53 -2.01
CA ASP A 181 -11.14 22.07 -0.91
C ASP A 181 -11.98 20.98 -0.24
N SER A 182 -12.82 20.30 -1.03
CA SER A 182 -13.76 19.31 -0.52
C SER A 182 -14.25 18.38 -1.62
N LEU A 183 -14.87 17.29 -1.20
CA LEU A 183 -15.70 16.44 -2.06
C LEU A 183 -17.17 16.83 -1.93
N TYR A 184 -17.94 16.64 -2.99
CA TYR A 184 -19.36 16.94 -2.97
C TYR A 184 -20.20 15.84 -3.62
N GLY A 185 -21.46 15.75 -3.18
CA GLY A 185 -22.46 14.82 -3.63
C GLY A 185 -23.62 14.77 -2.64
N GLU A 186 -24.68 14.06 -2.96
CA GLU A 186 -25.80 13.82 -2.01
C GLU A 186 -25.63 12.47 -1.31
N ASN A 187 -26.01 11.38 -1.99
CA ASN A 187 -25.89 10.02 -1.46
C ASN A 187 -24.60 9.31 -1.89
N ARG A 188 -23.98 9.81 -2.95
CA ARG A 188 -22.74 9.32 -3.55
C ARG A 188 -21.92 10.51 -4.01
N LEU A 189 -20.61 10.27 -4.20
CA LEU A 189 -19.70 11.24 -4.79
C LEU A 189 -20.20 11.70 -6.17
N SER A 190 -20.23 13.01 -6.35
CA SER A 190 -20.55 13.67 -7.63
C SER A 190 -19.38 14.47 -8.18
N GLY A 191 -18.36 14.75 -7.36
CA GLY A 191 -17.17 15.42 -7.81
C GLY A 191 -16.27 15.98 -6.72
N VAL A 192 -15.23 16.67 -7.16
CA VAL A 192 -14.19 17.30 -6.36
C VAL A 192 -14.26 18.82 -6.56
N LYS A 193 -14.23 19.58 -5.48
CA LYS A 193 -14.15 21.04 -5.48
C LYS A 193 -12.75 21.48 -5.09
N PHE A 194 -12.20 22.41 -5.83
CA PHE A 194 -10.86 22.98 -5.61
C PHE A 194 -10.95 24.33 -4.89
N LYS A 195 -9.85 24.75 -4.28
CA LYS A 195 -9.79 25.98 -3.49
C LYS A 195 -9.95 27.26 -4.35
N ASP A 196 -9.67 27.19 -5.64
CA ASP A 196 -9.91 28.28 -6.60
C ASP A 196 -11.38 28.45 -7.02
N GLY A 197 -12.26 27.53 -6.54
CA GLY A 197 -13.68 27.50 -6.87
C GLY A 197 -14.05 26.63 -8.06
N TYR A 198 -13.09 26.10 -8.81
CA TYR A 198 -13.35 25.10 -9.86
C TYR A 198 -13.91 23.81 -9.26
N SER A 199 -14.75 23.13 -10.02
CA SER A 199 -15.27 21.82 -9.64
C SER A 199 -15.12 20.84 -10.77
N LEU A 200 -14.58 19.65 -10.46
CA LEU A 200 -14.43 18.55 -11.40
C LEU A 200 -15.51 17.49 -11.10
N PRO A 201 -16.49 17.31 -11.99
CA PRO A 201 -17.44 16.21 -11.87
C PRO A 201 -16.74 14.87 -12.07
N VAL A 202 -16.86 13.95 -11.10
CA VAL A 202 -16.37 12.57 -11.20
C VAL A 202 -17.27 11.66 -10.39
N SER A 203 -17.47 10.45 -10.91
CA SER A 203 -18.27 9.42 -10.24
C SER A 203 -17.46 8.64 -9.19
N GLY A 204 -16.14 8.68 -9.28
CA GLY A 204 -15.22 7.97 -8.38
C GLY A 204 -13.93 8.74 -8.13
N LEU A 205 -13.44 8.66 -6.90
CA LEU A 205 -12.13 9.17 -6.49
C LEU A 205 -11.35 8.03 -5.85
N PHE A 206 -10.23 7.65 -6.47
CA PHE A 206 -9.34 6.60 -5.98
C PHE A 206 -8.16 7.22 -5.25
N ILE A 207 -7.97 6.83 -3.98
CA ILE A 207 -6.92 7.38 -3.13
C ILE A 207 -5.65 6.55 -3.27
N ALA A 208 -4.63 7.09 -3.91
CA ALA A 208 -3.34 6.45 -4.19
C ALA A 208 -2.16 7.29 -3.67
N LEU A 209 -2.21 7.65 -2.38
CA LEU A 209 -1.21 8.49 -1.73
C LEU A 209 -0.15 7.66 -1.00
N GLY A 210 1.10 7.95 -1.29
CA GLY A 210 2.22 7.26 -0.68
C GLY A 210 2.39 5.85 -1.25
N SER A 211 2.27 4.82 -0.42
CA SER A 211 2.38 3.41 -0.80
C SER A 211 1.06 2.67 -0.56
N ALA A 212 0.85 1.54 -1.24
CA ALA A 212 -0.28 0.67 -0.98
C ALA A 212 -0.27 0.23 0.50
N ALA A 213 -1.39 0.41 1.19
CA ALA A 213 -1.51 -0.07 2.56
C ALA A 213 -1.60 -1.60 2.59
N ALA A 214 -1.21 -2.21 3.71
CA ALA A 214 -1.33 -3.66 3.92
C ALA A 214 -2.76 -4.17 3.64
N SER A 215 -3.75 -3.43 4.15
CA SER A 215 -5.17 -3.75 3.92
C SER A 215 -5.58 -3.66 2.45
N ASP A 216 -4.96 -2.77 1.67
CA ASP A 216 -5.27 -2.63 0.24
C ASP A 216 -4.69 -3.81 -0.54
N LEU A 217 -3.44 -4.22 -0.25
CA LEU A 217 -2.84 -5.43 -0.82
C LEU A 217 -3.65 -6.68 -0.48
N ALA A 218 -4.10 -6.81 0.78
CA ALA A 218 -4.89 -7.94 1.24
C ALA A 218 -6.26 -8.01 0.54
N LYS A 219 -6.95 -6.87 0.38
CA LYS A 219 -8.24 -6.79 -0.32
C LYS A 219 -8.14 -7.21 -1.78
N LYS A 220 -7.05 -6.89 -2.48
CA LYS A 220 -6.84 -7.24 -3.90
C LYS A 220 -6.88 -8.75 -4.16
N VAL A 221 -6.60 -9.57 -3.15
CA VAL A 221 -6.67 -11.03 -3.23
C VAL A 221 -7.81 -11.63 -2.41
N GLY A 222 -8.72 -10.80 -1.88
CA GLY A 222 -9.88 -11.25 -1.12
C GLY A 222 -9.59 -11.66 0.33
N ALA A 223 -8.45 -11.27 0.89
CA ALA A 223 -8.15 -11.55 2.29
C ALA A 223 -9.02 -10.70 3.23
N PRO A 224 -9.47 -11.26 4.35
CA PRO A 224 -10.34 -10.56 5.29
C PRO A 224 -9.60 -9.42 5.99
N VAL A 225 -10.25 -8.25 6.04
CA VAL A 225 -9.72 -7.06 6.73
C VAL A 225 -10.76 -6.50 7.70
N GLU A 226 -10.31 -5.84 8.75
CA GLU A 226 -11.13 -5.10 9.69
C GLU A 226 -10.53 -3.71 9.88
N GLY A 227 -11.25 -2.68 9.40
CA GLY A 227 -10.69 -1.34 9.29
C GLY A 227 -9.44 -1.35 8.38
N ASN A 228 -8.30 -0.99 8.94
CA ASN A 228 -7.01 -0.97 8.23
C ASN A 228 -6.12 -2.20 8.53
N SER A 229 -6.63 -3.17 9.29
CA SER A 229 -5.87 -4.34 9.72
C SER A 229 -6.28 -5.60 8.97
N ILE A 230 -5.32 -6.44 8.64
CA ILE A 230 -5.56 -7.76 8.05
C ILE A 230 -5.95 -8.71 9.18
N LYS A 231 -7.07 -9.43 9.03
CA LYS A 231 -7.45 -10.46 9.98
C LYS A 231 -6.58 -11.70 9.81
N VAL A 232 -6.02 -12.17 10.91
CA VAL A 232 -5.19 -13.38 10.93
C VAL A 232 -5.60 -14.32 12.05
N GLY A 233 -5.35 -15.59 11.86
CA GLY A 233 -5.43 -16.60 12.90
C GLY A 233 -4.23 -16.54 13.86
N ALA A 234 -4.23 -17.41 14.87
CA ALA A 234 -3.11 -17.51 15.82
C ALA A 234 -1.78 -17.93 15.16
N ASP A 235 -1.84 -18.54 14.01
CA ASP A 235 -0.72 -18.93 13.15
C ASP A 235 -0.33 -17.87 12.12
N MET A 236 -0.89 -16.66 12.23
CA MET A 236 -0.71 -15.54 11.30
C MET A 236 -1.23 -15.80 9.87
N SER A 237 -1.99 -16.88 9.62
CA SER A 237 -2.64 -17.11 8.35
C SER A 237 -3.86 -16.20 8.17
N THR A 238 -4.11 -15.77 6.93
CA THR A 238 -5.30 -14.94 6.58
C THR A 238 -6.54 -15.79 6.27
N GLY A 239 -6.42 -17.13 6.30
CA GLY A 239 -7.43 -18.04 5.81
C GLY A 239 -7.35 -18.31 4.30
N LEU A 240 -6.55 -17.57 3.55
CA LEU A 240 -6.23 -17.87 2.16
C LEU A 240 -4.98 -18.76 2.07
N PRO A 241 -4.96 -19.77 1.19
CA PRO A 241 -3.81 -20.65 1.03
C PRO A 241 -2.54 -19.85 0.72
N GLY A 242 -1.46 -20.06 1.48
CA GLY A 242 -0.18 -19.43 1.26
C GLY A 242 -0.10 -17.93 1.60
N LEU A 243 -1.17 -17.31 2.11
CA LEU A 243 -1.16 -15.89 2.48
C LEU A 243 -1.16 -15.71 3.99
N PHE A 244 -0.15 -15.00 4.47
CA PHE A 244 0.06 -14.65 5.86
C PHE A 244 0.21 -13.14 6.04
N ALA A 245 0.02 -12.65 7.25
CA ALA A 245 0.35 -11.27 7.59
C ALA A 245 0.96 -11.21 8.98
N ALA A 246 1.91 -10.29 9.20
CA ALA A 246 2.62 -10.16 10.46
C ALA A 246 3.00 -8.69 10.77
N GLY A 247 3.15 -8.39 12.05
CA GLY A 247 3.47 -7.04 12.54
C GLY A 247 2.25 -6.14 12.59
N ASP A 248 2.49 -4.82 12.59
CA ASP A 248 1.45 -3.79 12.84
C ASP A 248 0.27 -3.81 11.87
N CYS A 249 0.44 -4.42 10.69
CA CYS A 249 -0.64 -4.57 9.72
C CYS A 249 -1.74 -5.53 10.17
N THR A 250 -1.54 -6.30 11.23
CA THR A 250 -2.53 -7.23 11.79
C THR A 250 -3.36 -6.64 12.92
N GLY A 251 -3.11 -5.38 13.31
CA GLY A 251 -3.90 -4.68 14.34
C GLY A 251 -3.65 -5.14 15.78
N GLY A 252 -2.60 -5.91 16.02
CA GLY A 252 -2.15 -6.28 17.36
C GLY A 252 -1.49 -5.12 18.11
N LEU A 253 -0.86 -5.44 19.25
CA LEU A 253 -0.06 -4.47 20.00
C LEU A 253 1.09 -3.97 19.11
N LEU A 254 1.18 -2.65 18.94
CA LEU A 254 2.30 -2.02 18.24
C LEU A 254 3.59 -2.28 19.02
N GLN A 255 4.55 -2.89 18.36
CA GLN A 255 5.85 -3.22 18.95
C GLN A 255 6.97 -2.74 18.03
N VAL A 256 8.12 -2.50 18.66
CA VAL A 256 9.35 -2.18 17.91
C VAL A 256 9.74 -3.32 17.02
#